data_f9b6b240ebcc809634501c8cb0428cc8
#
_entry.id   f9b6b240ebcc809634501c8cb0428cc8
#
_cell.length_a   1.000
_cell.length_b   1.000
_cell.length_c   1.000
_cell.angle_alpha   90.00
_cell.angle_beta   90.00
_cell.angle_gamma   90.00
#
_symmetry.space_group_name_H-M   'P 1'
#
loop_
_entity.id
_entity.type
_entity.pdbx_description
1 polymer ?
#
loop_
_entity_poly.entity_id
_entity_poly.type
_entity_poly.pdbx_seq_one_letter_code
_entity_poly.pdbx_strand_id
1 'polypeptide(L)'
;MSAKTTPEYLISNAEKYANENAISWKDDSGNWVSMTWSEFCDTTMGVAKSLIAMGFEAGDKLSIYSYNRMEWYAAYAAANMCNGAAVGVYHTCSPEEVEWVVGNSDSKVVFVGTNPMDGGDPSKMCTHRLQATMGSLEKVEAVVSMAGMDAIDHPNAISWSDFMARGGETPDSVVMDRIASIKPSDTAALIYTSGTTGNPKGVVLTHDNFDYEIDAVHKITRFDQGDGYVSWLPCAHVFGQLADNLIWIRDAMHMRVVDNPLHSID
;
A
#
# COMPACT_ATOMS: atom_id res chain seq x y z
N MET A 1 -15.71 18.86 -14.02
CA MET A 1 -15.64 17.40 -13.87
C MET A 1 -15.34 17.17 -12.41
N SER A 2 -16.05 16.29 -11.70
CA SER A 2 -15.65 15.93 -10.34
C SER A 2 -14.25 15.30 -10.38
N ALA A 3 -13.39 15.64 -9.43
CA ALA A 3 -12.10 15.00 -9.30
C ALA A 3 -12.30 13.48 -9.17
N LYS A 4 -11.56 12.69 -9.94
CA LYS A 4 -11.57 11.24 -9.80
C LYS A 4 -10.65 10.85 -8.65
N THR A 5 -11.03 9.83 -7.90
CA THR A 5 -10.21 9.25 -6.86
C THR A 5 -9.22 8.22 -7.42
N THR A 6 -8.18 7.86 -6.65
CA THR A 6 -7.22 6.83 -7.04
C THR A 6 -7.88 5.51 -7.45
N PRO A 7 -8.88 4.96 -6.71
CA PRO A 7 -9.62 3.79 -7.13
C PRO A 7 -10.30 3.92 -8.50
N GLU A 8 -10.91 5.08 -8.80
CA GLU A 8 -11.57 5.31 -10.09
C GLU A 8 -10.57 5.37 -11.25
N TYR A 9 -9.38 5.94 -11.03
CA TYR A 9 -8.30 5.90 -12.01
C TYR A 9 -7.81 4.48 -12.25
N LEU A 10 -7.61 3.68 -11.19
CA LEU A 10 -7.16 2.29 -11.32
C LEU A 10 -8.15 1.45 -12.14
N ILE A 11 -9.44 1.53 -11.85
CA ILE A 11 -10.49 0.83 -12.62
C ILE A 11 -10.49 1.29 -14.08
N SER A 12 -10.43 2.60 -14.31
CA SER A 12 -10.37 3.16 -15.67
C SER A 12 -9.14 2.67 -16.46
N ASN A 13 -8.00 2.50 -15.81
CA ASN A 13 -6.79 1.97 -16.45
C ASN A 13 -6.93 0.48 -16.77
N ALA A 14 -7.50 -0.31 -15.86
CA ALA A 14 -7.78 -1.72 -16.09
C ALA A 14 -8.74 -1.95 -17.29
N GLU A 15 -9.69 -1.03 -17.50
CA GLU A 15 -10.58 -1.08 -18.67
C GLU A 15 -9.90 -0.65 -19.98
N LYS A 16 -9.12 0.44 -19.94
CA LYS A 16 -8.55 1.06 -21.15
C LYS A 16 -7.24 0.43 -21.60
N TYR A 17 -6.42 0.01 -20.65
CA TYR A 17 -5.05 -0.46 -20.83
C TYR A 17 -4.85 -1.87 -20.27
N ALA A 18 -5.91 -2.70 -20.34
CA ALA A 18 -6.00 -4.00 -19.69
C ALA A 18 -4.74 -4.87 -19.83
N ASN A 19 -4.16 -4.90 -21.03
CA ASN A 19 -3.03 -5.77 -21.38
C ASN A 19 -1.66 -5.05 -21.32
N GLU A 20 -1.64 -3.76 -20.96
CA GLU A 20 -0.38 -3.01 -20.80
C GLU A 20 0.21 -3.26 -19.42
N ASN A 21 1.54 -3.28 -19.34
CA ASN A 21 2.22 -3.47 -18.06
C ASN A 21 1.96 -2.30 -17.13
N ALA A 22 1.47 -2.59 -15.94
CA ALA A 22 1.31 -1.62 -14.86
C ALA A 22 2.53 -1.60 -13.94
N ILE A 23 2.95 -2.77 -13.46
CA ILE A 23 4.01 -2.91 -12.46
C ILE A 23 4.90 -4.10 -12.77
N SER A 24 6.21 -3.94 -12.53
CA SER A 24 7.20 -5.01 -12.65
C SER A 24 8.12 -5.02 -11.45
N TRP A 25 8.60 -6.21 -11.07
CA TRP A 25 9.57 -6.42 -10.01
C TRP A 25 10.46 -7.63 -10.34
N LYS A 26 11.55 -7.81 -9.61
CA LYS A 26 12.39 -9.01 -9.74
C LYS A 26 11.86 -10.11 -8.81
N ASP A 27 11.74 -11.34 -9.33
CA ASP A 27 11.46 -12.53 -8.52
C ASP A 27 12.71 -12.97 -7.73
N ASP A 28 12.58 -14.01 -6.91
CA ASP A 28 13.67 -14.56 -6.10
C ASP A 28 14.86 -15.10 -6.94
N SER A 29 14.63 -15.33 -8.24
CA SER A 29 15.67 -15.73 -9.20
C SER A 29 16.32 -14.54 -9.92
N GLY A 30 15.85 -13.31 -9.64
CA GLY A 30 16.31 -12.08 -10.27
C GLY A 30 15.72 -11.78 -11.64
N ASN A 31 14.73 -12.56 -12.08
CA ASN A 31 14.03 -12.31 -13.34
C ASN A 31 12.93 -11.25 -13.16
N TRP A 32 12.75 -10.40 -14.18
CA TRP A 32 11.64 -9.47 -14.19
C TRP A 32 10.31 -10.20 -14.39
N VAL A 33 9.40 -9.97 -13.47
CA VAL A 33 7.99 -10.38 -13.53
C VAL A 33 7.14 -9.12 -13.66
N SER A 34 6.07 -9.19 -14.41
CA SER A 34 5.18 -8.04 -14.64
C SER A 34 3.73 -8.43 -14.40
N MET A 35 2.94 -7.46 -13.96
CA MET A 35 1.48 -7.48 -13.99
C MET A 35 0.98 -6.40 -14.93
N THR A 36 -0.06 -6.72 -15.67
CA THR A 36 -0.83 -5.77 -16.46
C THR A 36 -1.75 -4.93 -15.57
N TRP A 37 -2.33 -3.86 -16.14
CA TRP A 37 -3.31 -3.04 -15.42
C TRP A 37 -4.54 -3.86 -14.97
N SER A 38 -5.00 -4.81 -15.81
CA SER A 38 -6.11 -5.71 -15.42
C SER A 38 -5.71 -6.59 -14.24
N GLU A 39 -4.56 -7.26 -14.31
CA GLU A 39 -4.09 -8.16 -13.24
C GLU A 39 -3.82 -7.41 -11.92
N PHE A 40 -3.26 -6.20 -11.99
CA PHE A 40 -3.04 -5.39 -10.80
C PHE A 40 -4.35 -4.89 -10.18
N CYS A 41 -5.32 -4.49 -11.00
CA CYS A 41 -6.67 -4.12 -10.53
C CYS A 41 -7.39 -5.31 -9.90
N ASP A 42 -7.34 -6.50 -10.51
CA ASP A 42 -7.96 -7.71 -9.99
C ASP A 42 -7.33 -8.11 -8.64
N THR A 43 -6.01 -8.02 -8.53
CA THR A 43 -5.29 -8.26 -7.27
C THR A 43 -5.74 -7.26 -6.20
N THR A 44 -5.79 -5.97 -6.52
CA THR A 44 -6.22 -4.91 -5.60
C THR A 44 -7.67 -5.09 -5.18
N MET A 45 -8.55 -5.45 -6.11
CA MET A 45 -9.95 -5.79 -5.85
C MET A 45 -10.06 -6.98 -4.89
N GLY A 46 -9.24 -8.03 -5.10
CA GLY A 46 -9.16 -9.17 -4.19
C GLY A 46 -8.75 -8.79 -2.78
N VAL A 47 -7.76 -7.90 -2.63
CA VAL A 47 -7.36 -7.35 -1.32
C VAL A 47 -8.49 -6.57 -0.67
N ALA A 48 -9.19 -5.70 -1.42
CA ALA A 48 -10.32 -4.92 -0.90
C ALA A 48 -11.47 -5.82 -0.45
N LYS A 49 -11.82 -6.85 -1.23
CA LYS A 49 -12.84 -7.85 -0.88
C LYS A 49 -12.48 -8.59 0.40
N SER A 50 -11.21 -8.97 0.57
CA SER A 50 -10.73 -9.65 1.77
C SER A 50 -10.77 -8.75 3.01
N LEU A 51 -10.40 -7.47 2.87
CA LEU A 51 -10.54 -6.48 3.94
C LEU A 51 -12.00 -6.34 4.38
N ILE A 52 -12.94 -6.20 3.44
CA ILE A 52 -14.37 -6.08 3.72
C ILE A 52 -14.91 -7.35 4.41
N ALA A 53 -14.53 -8.54 3.91
CA ALA A 53 -14.90 -9.82 4.50
C ALA A 53 -14.42 -9.97 5.95
N MET A 54 -13.35 -9.27 6.33
CA MET A 54 -12.79 -9.22 7.68
C MET A 54 -13.39 -8.09 8.54
N GLY A 55 -14.39 -7.36 8.07
CA GLY A 55 -15.03 -6.28 8.83
C GLY A 55 -14.32 -4.94 8.72
N PHE A 56 -13.48 -4.71 7.70
CA PHE A 56 -12.89 -3.40 7.45
C PHE A 56 -13.96 -2.44 6.92
N GLU A 57 -14.22 -1.38 7.67
CA GLU A 57 -15.26 -0.40 7.40
C GLU A 57 -14.71 0.90 6.81
N ALA A 58 -15.60 1.73 6.25
CA ALA A 58 -15.23 3.06 5.77
C ALA A 58 -14.66 3.91 6.92
N GLY A 59 -13.52 4.56 6.67
CA GLY A 59 -12.77 5.33 7.67
C GLY A 59 -11.80 4.51 8.52
N ASP A 60 -11.81 3.18 8.43
CA ASP A 60 -10.80 2.35 9.06
C ASP A 60 -9.42 2.57 8.42
N LYS A 61 -8.40 2.16 9.14
CA LYS A 61 -7.02 2.31 8.68
C LYS A 61 -6.31 0.97 8.68
N LEU A 62 -5.42 0.80 7.71
CA LEU A 62 -4.47 -0.29 7.70
C LEU A 62 -3.04 0.26 7.65
N SER A 63 -2.14 -0.38 8.37
CA SER A 63 -0.71 -0.08 8.32
C SER A 63 0.01 -1.00 7.35
N ILE A 64 0.99 -0.46 6.63
CA ILE A 64 1.84 -1.23 5.71
C ILE A 64 3.29 -1.07 6.17
N TYR A 65 3.84 -2.14 6.73
CA TYR A 65 5.18 -2.19 7.27
C TYR A 65 6.06 -3.12 6.44
N SER A 66 6.65 -2.56 5.40
CA SER A 66 7.44 -3.32 4.42
C SER A 66 8.33 -2.39 3.59
N TYR A 67 9.30 -2.99 2.91
CA TYR A 67 9.92 -2.36 1.74
C TYR A 67 8.94 -2.27 0.56
N ASN A 68 9.31 -1.50 -0.48
CA ASN A 68 8.50 -1.40 -1.69
C ASN A 68 8.39 -2.77 -2.36
N ARG A 69 7.15 -3.19 -2.59
CA ARG A 69 6.82 -4.43 -3.28
C ARG A 69 5.38 -4.36 -3.79
N MET A 70 5.02 -5.22 -4.72
CA MET A 70 3.71 -5.20 -5.38
C MET A 70 2.55 -5.16 -4.36
N GLU A 71 2.63 -5.96 -3.31
CA GLU A 71 1.57 -6.03 -2.28
C GLU A 71 1.44 -4.75 -1.47
N TRP A 72 2.53 -3.95 -1.37
CA TRP A 72 2.47 -2.64 -0.72
C TRP A 72 1.51 -1.72 -1.47
N TYR A 73 1.66 -1.66 -2.81
CA TYR A 73 0.81 -0.84 -3.68
C TYR A 73 -0.62 -1.34 -3.74
N ALA A 74 -0.81 -2.67 -3.82
CA ALA A 74 -2.13 -3.28 -3.81
C ALA A 74 -2.87 -3.02 -2.49
N ALA A 75 -2.20 -3.14 -1.33
CA ALA A 75 -2.79 -2.87 -0.02
C ALA A 75 -3.19 -1.39 0.14
N TYR A 76 -2.32 -0.45 -0.33
CA TYR A 76 -2.62 0.97 -0.30
C TYR A 76 -3.87 1.30 -1.14
N ALA A 77 -3.89 0.87 -2.40
CA ALA A 77 -5.01 1.12 -3.28
C ALA A 77 -6.31 0.44 -2.79
N ALA A 78 -6.20 -0.76 -2.21
CA ALA A 78 -7.33 -1.47 -1.64
C ALA A 78 -7.91 -0.78 -0.39
N ALA A 79 -7.07 -0.18 0.48
CA ALA A 79 -7.54 0.65 1.58
C ALA A 79 -8.44 1.77 1.06
N ASN A 80 -7.98 2.45 0.00
CA ASN A 80 -8.77 3.51 -0.63
C ASN A 80 -10.03 2.98 -1.34
N MET A 81 -9.99 1.79 -1.97
CA MET A 81 -11.20 1.15 -2.52
C MET A 81 -12.26 0.88 -1.45
N CYS A 82 -11.83 0.58 -0.22
CA CYS A 82 -12.72 0.38 0.92
C CYS A 82 -13.22 1.68 1.55
N ASN A 83 -12.89 2.85 1.01
CA ASN A 83 -13.07 4.17 1.63
C ASN A 83 -12.40 4.25 3.01
N GLY A 84 -11.25 3.59 3.15
CA GLY A 84 -10.37 3.63 4.31
C GLY A 84 -9.06 4.33 3.99
N ALA A 85 -8.14 4.39 4.96
CA ALA A 85 -6.86 5.06 4.82
C ALA A 85 -5.68 4.11 5.01
N ALA A 86 -4.63 4.33 4.21
CA ALA A 86 -3.37 3.62 4.36
C ALA A 86 -2.38 4.40 5.25
N VAL A 87 -1.62 3.67 6.06
CA VAL A 87 -0.60 4.19 6.96
C VAL A 87 0.73 3.54 6.61
N GLY A 88 1.63 4.28 5.99
CA GLY A 88 2.97 3.80 5.70
C GLY A 88 3.85 3.79 6.96
N VAL A 89 4.41 2.63 7.31
CA VAL A 89 5.39 2.48 8.37
C VAL A 89 6.76 2.27 7.72
N TYR A 90 7.74 3.12 8.08
CA TYR A 90 9.09 2.97 7.52
C TYR A 90 9.71 1.62 7.94
N HIS A 91 10.23 0.89 6.97
CA HIS A 91 10.91 -0.39 7.20
C HIS A 91 12.10 -0.28 8.19
N THR A 92 12.62 0.91 8.39
CA THR A 92 13.71 1.20 9.35
C THR A 92 13.22 1.49 10.76
N CYS A 93 11.91 1.65 11.00
CA CYS A 93 11.36 1.93 12.32
C CYS A 93 11.77 0.89 13.34
N SER A 94 12.13 1.36 14.55
CA SER A 94 12.34 0.48 15.70
C SER A 94 11.02 -0.15 16.16
N PRO A 95 11.04 -1.22 16.98
CA PRO A 95 9.82 -1.78 17.55
C PRO A 95 8.94 -0.72 18.23
N GLU A 96 9.51 0.19 18.99
CA GLU A 96 8.78 1.25 19.70
C GLU A 96 8.12 2.25 18.73
N GLU A 97 8.80 2.57 17.63
CA GLU A 97 8.24 3.43 16.58
C GLU A 97 7.12 2.72 15.83
N VAL A 98 7.25 1.41 15.55
CA VAL A 98 6.19 0.58 14.96
C VAL A 98 4.96 0.56 15.87
N GLU A 99 5.15 0.25 17.15
CA GLU A 99 4.09 0.27 18.16
C GLU A 99 3.37 1.62 18.18
N TRP A 100 4.15 2.71 18.20
CA TRP A 100 3.56 4.04 18.21
C TRP A 100 2.77 4.35 16.94
N VAL A 101 3.33 4.12 15.75
CA VAL A 101 2.67 4.45 14.48
C VAL A 101 1.39 3.62 14.30
N VAL A 102 1.46 2.32 14.49
CA VAL A 102 0.32 1.40 14.33
C VAL A 102 -0.76 1.67 15.38
N GLY A 103 -0.36 1.84 16.64
CA GLY A 103 -1.29 2.11 17.74
C GLY A 103 -1.94 3.48 17.65
N ASN A 104 -1.16 4.55 17.39
CA ASN A 104 -1.67 5.92 17.30
C ASN A 104 -2.54 6.16 16.06
N SER A 105 -2.31 5.42 14.98
CA SER A 105 -3.17 5.48 13.79
C SER A 105 -4.49 4.76 13.96
N ASP A 106 -4.67 3.96 15.01
CA ASP A 106 -5.81 3.05 15.19
C ASP A 106 -5.96 2.06 14.03
N SER A 107 -4.85 1.54 13.51
CA SER A 107 -4.88 0.59 12.41
C SER A 107 -5.48 -0.74 12.85
N LYS A 108 -6.49 -1.22 12.12
CA LYS A 108 -7.13 -2.53 12.35
C LYS A 108 -6.37 -3.69 11.73
N VAL A 109 -5.74 -3.44 10.59
CA VAL A 109 -4.99 -4.47 9.85
C VAL A 109 -3.57 -3.97 9.64
N VAL A 110 -2.61 -4.87 9.78
CA VAL A 110 -1.20 -4.60 9.45
C VAL A 110 -0.76 -5.56 8.35
N PHE A 111 -0.33 -5.01 7.22
CA PHE A 111 0.39 -5.77 6.21
C PHE A 111 1.89 -5.69 6.52
N VAL A 112 2.54 -6.84 6.62
CA VAL A 112 3.96 -6.90 6.93
C VAL A 112 4.71 -7.71 5.88
N GLY A 113 5.84 -7.16 5.45
CA GLY A 113 6.78 -7.84 4.56
C GLY A 113 8.19 -7.49 4.97
N THR A 114 9.14 -8.31 4.61
CA THR A 114 10.56 -8.05 4.84
C THR A 114 11.30 -8.01 3.51
N ASN A 115 12.53 -7.53 3.52
CA ASN A 115 13.39 -7.51 2.35
C ASN A 115 14.45 -8.61 2.51
N PRO A 116 14.71 -9.41 1.47
CA PRO A 116 15.84 -10.34 1.45
C PRO A 116 17.20 -9.69 1.76
N MET A 117 17.29 -8.36 1.56
CA MET A 117 18.50 -7.58 1.85
C MET A 117 18.81 -7.36 3.32
N ASP A 118 17.94 -7.73 4.24
CA ASP A 118 18.23 -7.69 5.68
C ASP A 118 19.36 -8.66 6.07
N GLY A 119 19.91 -9.39 5.09
CA GLY A 119 21.05 -10.29 5.24
C GLY A 119 20.78 -11.45 6.19
N GLY A 120 19.50 -11.76 6.42
CA GLY A 120 19.08 -12.77 7.39
C GLY A 120 19.21 -12.33 8.85
N ASP A 121 19.50 -11.04 9.12
CA ASP A 121 19.55 -10.51 10.49
C ASP A 121 18.12 -10.25 11.01
N PRO A 122 17.60 -11.10 11.94
CA PRO A 122 16.23 -10.95 12.43
C PRO A 122 15.93 -9.58 13.04
N SER A 123 16.93 -8.93 13.64
CA SER A 123 16.74 -7.62 14.29
C SER A 123 16.40 -6.50 13.30
N LYS A 124 16.64 -6.72 12.01
CA LYS A 124 16.36 -5.79 10.92
C LYS A 124 15.06 -6.12 10.18
N MET A 125 14.52 -7.33 10.37
CA MET A 125 13.31 -7.78 9.67
C MET A 125 12.07 -7.09 10.22
N CYS A 126 11.23 -6.54 9.34
CA CYS A 126 9.97 -5.92 9.71
C CYS A 126 9.04 -6.89 10.47
N THR A 127 8.98 -8.15 10.03
CA THR A 127 8.19 -9.22 10.69
C THR A 127 8.62 -9.43 12.14
N HIS A 128 9.92 -9.52 12.40
CA HIS A 128 10.45 -9.72 13.75
C HIS A 128 10.21 -8.53 14.67
N ARG A 129 10.41 -7.31 14.15
CA ARG A 129 10.13 -6.08 14.90
C ARG A 129 8.65 -5.92 15.22
N LEU A 130 7.76 -6.19 14.26
CA LEU A 130 6.32 -6.13 14.48
C LEU A 130 5.89 -7.17 15.53
N GLN A 131 6.38 -8.41 15.43
CA GLN A 131 6.05 -9.45 16.40
C GLN A 131 6.39 -9.04 17.83
N ALA A 132 7.50 -8.34 18.04
CA ALA A 132 7.89 -7.86 19.37
C ALA A 132 6.92 -6.82 19.96
N THR A 133 6.09 -6.17 19.15
CA THR A 133 5.16 -5.10 19.58
C THR A 133 3.71 -5.57 19.67
N MET A 134 3.37 -6.76 19.17
CA MET A 134 1.98 -7.21 19.04
C MET A 134 1.22 -7.25 20.37
N GLY A 135 1.91 -7.48 21.50
CA GLY A 135 1.28 -7.49 22.82
C GLY A 135 0.68 -6.14 23.25
N SER A 136 1.10 -5.03 22.65
CA SER A 136 0.61 -3.67 22.93
C SER A 136 -0.37 -3.16 21.88
N LEU A 137 -0.56 -3.88 20.78
CA LEU A 137 -1.39 -3.46 19.63
C LEU A 137 -2.81 -4.05 19.71
N GLU A 138 -3.55 -3.71 20.77
CA GLU A 138 -4.87 -4.28 21.09
C GLU A 138 -5.93 -4.07 19.98
N LYS A 139 -5.80 -3.03 19.16
CA LYS A 139 -6.74 -2.71 18.07
C LYS A 139 -6.45 -3.45 16.78
N VAL A 140 -5.31 -4.11 16.68
CA VAL A 140 -4.95 -4.87 15.48
C VAL A 140 -5.70 -6.20 15.46
N GLU A 141 -6.66 -6.30 14.57
CA GLU A 141 -7.53 -7.47 14.40
C GLU A 141 -6.88 -8.53 13.49
N ALA A 142 -5.98 -8.10 12.59
CA ALA A 142 -5.25 -9.02 11.71
C ALA A 142 -3.86 -8.49 11.33
N VAL A 143 -2.93 -9.42 11.20
CA VAL A 143 -1.60 -9.18 10.62
C VAL A 143 -1.44 -10.08 9.40
N VAL A 144 -1.36 -9.47 8.23
CA VAL A 144 -1.22 -10.16 6.95
C VAL A 144 0.26 -10.20 6.57
N SER A 145 0.85 -11.39 6.58
CA SER A 145 2.20 -11.59 6.03
C SER A 145 2.13 -11.60 4.51
N MET A 146 2.88 -10.70 3.87
CA MET A 146 2.90 -10.56 2.41
C MET A 146 3.42 -11.83 1.72
N ALA A 147 3.19 -11.97 0.41
CA ALA A 147 3.52 -13.17 -0.34
C ALA A 147 5.00 -13.59 -0.18
N GLY A 148 5.24 -14.88 -0.03
CA GLY A 148 6.57 -15.43 0.19
C GLY A 148 7.14 -15.26 1.60
N MET A 149 6.35 -14.66 2.53
CA MET A 149 6.75 -14.51 3.93
C MET A 149 6.05 -15.55 4.80
N ASP A 150 6.78 -16.06 5.81
CA ASP A 150 6.15 -16.83 6.88
C ASP A 150 5.24 -15.94 7.72
N ALA A 151 4.13 -16.50 8.20
CA ALA A 151 3.27 -15.81 9.14
C ALA A 151 4.04 -15.56 10.46
N ILE A 152 3.84 -14.38 11.06
CA ILE A 152 4.38 -14.12 12.39
C ILE A 152 3.69 -15.03 13.42
N ASP A 153 4.36 -15.34 14.52
CA ASP A 153 3.79 -16.17 15.60
C ASP A 153 2.84 -15.35 16.46
N HIS A 154 1.61 -15.20 15.98
CA HIS A 154 0.54 -14.48 16.68
C HIS A 154 -0.84 -15.01 16.26
N PRO A 155 -1.83 -15.08 17.18
CA PRO A 155 -3.19 -15.57 16.85
C PRO A 155 -3.90 -14.81 15.73
N ASN A 156 -3.60 -13.52 15.57
CA ASN A 156 -4.18 -12.67 14.52
C ASN A 156 -3.40 -12.72 13.20
N ALA A 157 -2.33 -13.53 13.13
CA ALA A 157 -1.52 -13.63 11.92
C ALA A 157 -2.22 -14.49 10.86
N ILE A 158 -2.10 -14.06 9.62
CA ILE A 158 -2.67 -14.74 8.46
C ILE A 158 -1.67 -14.65 7.29
N SER A 159 -1.53 -15.73 6.54
CA SER A 159 -0.74 -15.73 5.31
C SER A 159 -1.42 -14.90 4.21
N TRP A 160 -0.64 -14.43 3.23
CA TRP A 160 -1.20 -13.74 2.06
C TRP A 160 -2.26 -14.58 1.33
N SER A 161 -1.99 -15.87 1.13
CA SER A 161 -2.89 -16.77 0.44
C SER A 161 -4.22 -16.96 1.17
N ASP A 162 -4.17 -17.16 2.50
CA ASP A 162 -5.36 -17.32 3.31
C ASP A 162 -6.16 -16.02 3.43
N PHE A 163 -5.45 -14.89 3.50
CA PHE A 163 -6.08 -13.57 3.45
C PHE A 163 -6.83 -13.35 2.13
N MET A 164 -6.18 -13.59 0.99
CA MET A 164 -6.81 -13.43 -0.33
C MET A 164 -8.00 -14.37 -0.52
N ALA A 165 -7.96 -15.58 0.05
CA ALA A 165 -9.09 -16.53 -0.02
C ALA A 165 -10.34 -16.03 0.71
N ARG A 166 -10.21 -15.17 1.74
CA ARG A 166 -11.36 -14.63 2.49
C ARG A 166 -12.28 -13.74 1.65
N GLY A 167 -11.73 -13.08 0.62
CA GLY A 167 -12.51 -12.22 -0.27
C GLY A 167 -13.40 -12.97 -1.27
N GLY A 168 -13.26 -14.30 -1.39
CA GLY A 168 -13.90 -15.08 -2.44
C GLY A 168 -15.43 -14.98 -2.49
N GLU A 169 -16.08 -14.85 -1.34
CA GLU A 169 -17.55 -14.72 -1.23
C GLU A 169 -18.03 -13.26 -1.31
N THR A 170 -17.14 -12.28 -1.27
CA THR A 170 -17.51 -10.85 -1.32
C THR A 170 -17.74 -10.44 -2.77
N PRO A 171 -18.97 -10.00 -3.16
CA PRO A 171 -19.21 -9.54 -4.52
C PRO A 171 -18.44 -8.26 -4.85
N ASP A 172 -18.04 -8.10 -6.11
CA ASP A 172 -17.37 -6.87 -6.59
C ASP A 172 -18.22 -5.63 -6.38
N SER A 173 -19.57 -5.76 -6.47
CA SER A 173 -20.50 -4.65 -6.25
C SER A 173 -20.34 -4.00 -4.87
N VAL A 174 -19.97 -4.77 -3.84
CA VAL A 174 -19.76 -4.21 -2.48
C VAL A 174 -18.55 -3.28 -2.47
N VAL A 175 -17.47 -3.64 -3.15
CA VAL A 175 -16.29 -2.76 -3.31
C VAL A 175 -16.65 -1.54 -4.16
N MET A 176 -17.39 -1.75 -5.26
CA MET A 176 -17.83 -0.65 -6.13
C MET A 176 -18.72 0.35 -5.39
N ASP A 177 -19.61 -0.10 -4.51
CA ASP A 177 -20.44 0.75 -3.67
C ASP A 177 -19.58 1.57 -2.68
N ARG A 178 -18.53 0.97 -2.12
CA ARG A 178 -17.55 1.69 -1.26
C ARG A 178 -16.82 2.78 -2.06
N ILE A 179 -16.32 2.45 -3.25
CA ILE A 179 -15.66 3.41 -4.15
C ILE A 179 -16.60 4.57 -4.49
N ALA A 180 -17.86 4.27 -4.84
CA ALA A 180 -18.86 5.29 -5.16
C ALA A 180 -19.21 6.19 -3.97
N SER A 181 -18.95 5.76 -2.74
CA SER A 181 -19.21 6.54 -1.52
C SER A 181 -18.08 7.52 -1.16
N ILE A 182 -16.89 7.39 -1.78
CA ILE A 182 -15.72 8.20 -1.48
C ILE A 182 -15.98 9.66 -1.81
N LYS A 183 -15.65 10.54 -0.86
CA LYS A 183 -15.66 11.99 -1.05
C LYS A 183 -14.23 12.52 -1.14
N PRO A 184 -13.98 13.60 -1.88
CA PRO A 184 -12.65 14.21 -1.94
C PRO A 184 -12.05 14.56 -0.57
N SER A 185 -12.92 14.88 0.40
CA SER A 185 -12.53 15.20 1.79
C SER A 185 -12.24 13.99 2.67
N ASP A 186 -12.52 12.77 2.20
CA ASP A 186 -12.26 11.57 2.99
C ASP A 186 -10.74 11.31 3.07
N THR A 187 -10.33 10.71 4.17
CA THR A 187 -8.92 10.44 4.42
C THR A 187 -8.41 9.34 3.52
N ALA A 188 -7.38 9.61 2.73
CA ALA A 188 -6.73 8.64 1.85
C ALA A 188 -5.49 7.99 2.49
N ALA A 189 -4.73 8.78 3.27
CA ALA A 189 -3.53 8.29 3.94
C ALA A 189 -3.21 9.06 5.22
N LEU A 190 -2.47 8.39 6.12
CA LEU A 190 -1.76 9.02 7.23
C LEU A 190 -0.25 8.85 7.01
N ILE A 191 0.48 9.97 7.07
CA ILE A 191 1.93 9.98 6.91
C ILE A 191 2.58 10.43 8.20
N TYR A 192 3.38 9.55 8.79
CA TYR A 192 4.08 9.85 10.02
C TYR A 192 5.41 10.52 9.74
N THR A 193 5.60 11.70 10.34
CA THR A 193 6.83 12.49 10.23
C THR A 193 7.54 12.55 11.58
N SER A 194 8.88 12.45 11.54
CA SER A 194 9.69 12.68 12.74
C SER A 194 9.52 14.13 13.20
N GLY A 195 8.81 14.32 14.30
CA GLY A 195 8.75 15.62 14.96
C GLY A 195 10.12 15.99 15.52
N THR A 196 10.39 17.30 15.69
CA THR A 196 11.62 17.79 16.31
C THR A 196 11.72 17.44 17.81
N THR A 197 10.61 17.04 18.42
CA THR A 197 10.53 16.68 19.86
C THR A 197 9.45 15.61 20.05
N GLY A 198 9.83 14.39 20.45
CA GLY A 198 8.92 13.33 20.84
C GLY A 198 8.52 12.37 19.69
N ASN A 199 7.43 11.67 19.88
CA ASN A 199 6.95 10.65 18.95
C ASN A 199 6.53 11.23 17.58
N PRO A 200 6.66 10.46 16.50
CA PRO A 200 6.21 10.85 15.16
C PRO A 200 4.73 11.28 15.16
N LYS A 201 4.41 12.29 14.36
CA LYS A 201 3.05 12.82 14.21
C LYS A 201 2.44 12.34 12.91
N GLY A 202 1.22 11.81 12.97
CA GLY A 202 0.44 11.41 11.80
C GLY A 202 -0.20 12.62 11.11
N VAL A 203 0.24 12.94 9.91
CA VAL A 203 -0.39 13.94 9.05
C VAL A 203 -1.50 13.27 8.27
N VAL A 204 -2.73 13.75 8.44
CA VAL A 204 -3.90 13.27 7.71
C VAL A 204 -3.95 13.90 6.34
N LEU A 205 -3.94 13.10 5.28
CA LEU A 205 -4.08 13.55 3.91
C LEU A 205 -5.36 12.99 3.28
N THR A 206 -6.13 13.88 2.64
CA THR A 206 -7.37 13.54 1.94
C THR A 206 -7.09 13.23 0.47
N HIS A 207 -8.06 12.62 -0.22
CA HIS A 207 -8.01 12.45 -1.67
C HIS A 207 -7.80 13.79 -2.40
N ASP A 208 -8.47 14.85 -1.94
CA ASP A 208 -8.36 16.20 -2.52
C ASP A 208 -6.97 16.82 -2.35
N ASN A 209 -6.29 16.54 -1.23
CA ASN A 209 -4.91 17.01 -1.04
C ASN A 209 -3.98 16.40 -2.10
N PHE A 210 -4.09 15.10 -2.34
CA PHE A 210 -3.29 14.42 -3.34
C PHE A 210 -3.64 14.85 -4.77
N ASP A 211 -4.93 14.98 -5.10
CA ASP A 211 -5.38 15.42 -6.41
C ASP A 211 -4.85 16.82 -6.75
N TYR A 212 -4.87 17.73 -5.77
CA TYR A 212 -4.30 19.07 -5.91
C TYR A 212 -2.80 19.04 -6.22
N GLU A 213 -2.05 18.21 -5.47
CA GLU A 213 -0.59 18.09 -5.67
C GLU A 213 -0.26 17.49 -7.05
N ILE A 214 -1.00 16.48 -7.48
CA ILE A 214 -0.82 15.89 -8.82
C ILE A 214 -1.11 16.93 -9.90
N ASP A 215 -2.18 17.69 -9.77
CA ASP A 215 -2.50 18.78 -10.70
C ASP A 215 -1.42 19.86 -10.72
N ALA A 216 -0.77 20.13 -9.59
CA ALA A 216 0.37 21.06 -9.51
C ALA A 216 1.60 20.51 -10.25
N VAL A 217 1.91 19.22 -10.07
CA VAL A 217 2.99 18.53 -10.80
C VAL A 217 2.73 18.58 -12.30
N HIS A 218 1.49 18.33 -12.75
CA HIS A 218 1.12 18.33 -14.18
C HIS A 218 1.19 19.70 -14.87
N LYS A 219 1.28 20.80 -14.11
CA LYS A 219 1.59 22.12 -14.68
C LYS A 219 3.06 22.28 -15.05
N ILE A 220 3.93 21.48 -14.44
CA ILE A 220 5.38 21.56 -14.63
C ILE A 220 5.86 20.45 -15.59
N THR A 221 5.37 19.25 -15.39
CA THR A 221 5.72 18.07 -16.19
C THR A 221 4.48 17.21 -16.41
N ARG A 222 4.47 16.48 -17.52
CA ARG A 222 3.44 15.52 -17.86
C ARG A 222 4.09 14.20 -18.17
N PHE A 223 3.41 13.15 -17.81
CA PHE A 223 3.79 11.78 -18.13
C PHE A 223 2.77 11.23 -19.12
N ASP A 224 3.26 10.47 -20.09
CA ASP A 224 2.41 9.80 -21.06
C ASP A 224 2.09 8.37 -20.58
N GLN A 225 0.98 7.85 -21.04
CA GLN A 225 0.59 6.46 -20.77
C GLN A 225 1.71 5.52 -21.21
N GLY A 226 2.07 4.58 -20.33
CA GLY A 226 3.13 3.60 -20.55
C GLY A 226 4.55 4.11 -20.32
N ASP A 227 4.73 5.39 -19.96
CA ASP A 227 6.04 5.89 -19.54
C ASP A 227 6.59 5.04 -18.39
N GLY A 228 7.85 4.63 -18.55
CA GLY A 228 8.52 3.80 -17.55
C GLY A 228 9.24 4.63 -16.50
N TYR A 229 9.11 4.24 -15.23
CA TYR A 229 9.93 4.81 -14.18
C TYR A 229 10.32 3.76 -13.12
N VAL A 230 11.28 4.10 -12.29
CA VAL A 230 11.80 3.23 -11.23
C VAL A 230 11.32 3.75 -9.88
N SER A 231 10.58 2.90 -9.14
CA SER A 231 10.24 3.15 -7.75
C SER A 231 11.38 2.71 -6.84
N TRP A 232 12.00 3.68 -6.16
CA TRP A 232 13.14 3.45 -5.27
C TRP A 232 13.00 4.18 -3.93
N LEU A 233 12.13 5.19 -3.84
CA LEU A 233 11.86 5.89 -2.59
C LEU A 233 10.97 5.03 -1.68
N PRO A 234 11.20 5.03 -0.36
CA PRO A 234 10.29 4.34 0.54
C PRO A 234 8.84 4.84 0.38
N CYS A 235 7.90 3.95 0.12
CA CYS A 235 6.48 4.30 -0.01
C CYS A 235 5.84 4.78 1.29
N ALA A 236 6.49 4.59 2.44
CA ALA A 236 6.10 5.23 3.69
C ALA A 236 6.32 6.76 3.67
N HIS A 237 7.17 7.27 2.76
CA HIS A 237 7.42 8.70 2.60
C HIS A 237 6.38 9.35 1.68
N VAL A 238 5.97 10.60 1.99
CA VAL A 238 4.96 11.33 1.20
C VAL A 238 5.30 11.42 -0.29
N PHE A 239 6.57 11.65 -0.63
CA PHE A 239 6.99 11.75 -2.02
C PHE A 239 6.91 10.40 -2.73
N GLY A 240 7.26 9.28 -2.05
CA GLY A 240 7.06 7.94 -2.58
C GLY A 240 5.58 7.65 -2.82
N GLN A 241 4.69 8.03 -1.89
CA GLN A 241 3.25 7.88 -2.11
C GLN A 241 2.74 8.72 -3.27
N LEU A 242 3.16 9.98 -3.38
CA LEU A 242 2.71 10.85 -4.48
C LEU A 242 3.19 10.34 -5.84
N ALA A 243 4.48 10.07 -5.98
CA ALA A 243 5.08 9.67 -7.25
C ALA A 243 4.74 8.21 -7.60
N ASP A 244 5.00 7.28 -6.67
CA ASP A 244 4.97 5.85 -6.94
C ASP A 244 3.57 5.23 -6.82
N ASN A 245 2.61 5.88 -6.15
CA ASN A 245 1.24 5.37 -6.08
C ASN A 245 0.27 6.18 -6.93
N LEU A 246 0.31 7.49 -6.77
CA LEU A 246 -0.81 8.31 -7.22
C LEU A 246 -0.61 8.82 -8.64
N ILE A 247 0.58 9.36 -8.98
CA ILE A 247 0.89 9.79 -10.35
C ILE A 247 0.95 8.58 -11.27
N TRP A 248 1.60 7.50 -10.84
CA TRP A 248 1.64 6.25 -11.58
C TRP A 248 0.25 5.75 -12.00
N ILE A 249 -0.69 5.67 -11.05
CA ILE A 249 -2.05 5.20 -11.33
C ILE A 249 -2.78 6.23 -12.18
N ARG A 250 -2.65 7.54 -11.88
CA ARG A 250 -3.36 8.57 -12.62
C ARG A 250 -2.99 8.63 -14.10
N ASP A 251 -1.71 8.48 -14.41
CA ASP A 251 -1.17 8.61 -15.77
C ASP A 251 -0.99 7.27 -16.49
N ALA A 252 -1.40 6.17 -15.87
CA ALA A 252 -1.27 4.82 -16.41
C ALA A 252 0.16 4.48 -16.86
N MET A 253 1.16 4.82 -16.03
CA MET A 253 2.57 4.59 -16.31
C MET A 253 2.96 3.12 -16.09
N HIS A 254 4.18 2.73 -16.45
CA HIS A 254 4.75 1.41 -16.14
C HIS A 254 5.81 1.54 -15.04
N MET A 255 5.47 1.12 -13.83
CA MET A 255 6.37 1.16 -12.67
C MET A 255 7.27 -0.07 -12.59
N ARG A 256 8.55 0.15 -12.33
CA ARG A 256 9.51 -0.90 -11.98
C ARG A 256 9.91 -0.75 -10.50
N VAL A 257 9.52 -1.71 -9.70
CA VAL A 257 9.85 -1.74 -8.28
C VAL A 257 11.23 -2.35 -8.10
N VAL A 258 12.11 -1.63 -7.43
CA VAL A 258 13.42 -2.15 -7.05
C VAL A 258 13.44 -2.41 -5.55
N ASP A 259 13.93 -3.57 -5.18
CA ASP A 259 14.11 -4.03 -3.81
C ASP A 259 15.26 -3.30 -3.12
N ASN A 260 16.23 -2.82 -3.90
CA ASN A 260 17.40 -2.09 -3.45
C ASN A 260 17.64 -0.85 -4.29
N PRO A 261 17.63 0.36 -3.71
CA PRO A 261 17.96 1.59 -4.43
C PRO A 261 19.33 1.57 -5.14
N LEU A 262 20.27 0.77 -4.65
CA LEU A 262 21.58 0.61 -5.29
C LEU A 262 21.52 -0.20 -6.59
N HIS A 263 20.44 -0.98 -6.81
CA HIS A 263 20.19 -1.75 -8.04
C HIS A 263 19.33 -0.97 -9.05
N SER A 264 19.01 0.29 -8.77
CA SER A 264 18.20 1.12 -9.68
C SER A 264 18.94 1.51 -10.98
N ILE A 265 20.22 1.20 -11.06
CA ILE A 265 21.11 1.54 -12.18
C ILE A 265 21.40 0.30 -13.07
N ASP A 266 21.08 -0.90 -12.63
CA ASP A 266 21.25 -2.16 -13.36
C ASP A 266 19.94 -2.56 -14.09
#